data_4008e9f57855c0d9e379ef2fa871f863
#
_entry.id   4008e9f57855c0d9e379ef2fa871f863
#
_cell.length_a   1.000
_cell.length_b   1.000
_cell.length_c   1.000
_cell.angle_alpha   90.00
_cell.angle_beta   90.00
_cell.angle_gamma   90.00
#
_symmetry.space_group_name_H-M   'P 1'
#
loop_
_entity.id
_entity.type
_entity.pdbx_description
1 polymer ?
#
loop_
_entity_poly.entity_id
_entity_poly.type
_entity_poly.pdbx_seq_one_letter_code
_entity_poly.pdbx_strand_id
1 'polypeptide(L)'
;MVETLRSVLIKTKTKMKKTINFYEFSRWFEQNRPNNFSRVGLQGLFDYLEEYEESTGESIEFDPIALCCEYSEYDNIAEFHLEYDHENYPDIDSIMDYTQVIKLSNEAFIIQQF
;
A
#
# COMPACT_ATOMS: atom_id res chain seq x y z
N MET A 1 -9.00 -2.40 9.77
CA MET A 1 -8.29 -2.02 8.67
C MET A 1 -8.00 -0.60 8.60
N VAL A 2 -8.98 0.24 8.51
CA VAL A 2 -8.75 1.66 8.49
C VAL A 2 -8.08 2.10 9.76
N GLU A 3 -8.41 1.48 10.85
CA GLU A 3 -7.78 1.80 12.10
C GLU A 3 -6.30 1.51 12.08
N THR A 4 -5.90 0.39 11.55
CA THR A 4 -4.49 0.05 11.47
C THR A 4 -3.75 1.07 10.61
N LEU A 5 -4.34 1.48 9.51
CA LEU A 5 -3.72 2.46 8.65
C LEU A 5 -3.53 3.77 9.40
N ARG A 6 -4.54 4.20 10.12
CA ARG A 6 -4.42 5.45 10.85
C ARG A 6 -3.33 5.37 11.91
N SER A 7 -3.25 4.30 12.64
CA SER A 7 -2.27 4.22 13.71
C SER A 7 -0.85 4.11 13.19
N VAL A 8 -0.66 3.61 11.99
CA VAL A 8 0.68 3.46 11.44
C VAL A 8 1.10 4.65 10.61
N LEU A 9 0.22 5.18 9.79
CA LEU A 9 0.59 6.20 8.82
C LEU A 9 0.31 7.62 9.28
N ILE A 10 -0.73 7.83 10.05
CA ILE A 10 -1.08 9.17 10.48
C ILE A 10 -0.53 9.38 11.86
N LYS A 11 0.66 9.96 11.95
CA LYS A 11 1.22 10.14 13.23
C LYS A 11 0.78 11.39 13.86
N THR A 12 1.06 12.47 13.42
CA THR A 12 0.65 13.60 14.12
C THR A 12 0.43 14.53 13.12
N LYS A 13 -0.47 15.29 13.21
CA LYS A 13 -0.69 16.14 12.23
C LYS A 13 -0.14 17.33 12.42
N THR A 14 0.46 17.54 13.35
CA THR A 14 0.92 18.80 13.62
C THR A 14 1.92 19.23 12.75
N LYS A 15 2.77 18.64 12.45
CA LYS A 15 3.79 19.10 11.80
C LYS A 15 3.57 19.54 10.58
N MET A 16 4.16 20.14 10.11
CA MET A 16 4.05 20.71 9.00
C MET A 16 4.27 19.77 8.12
N LYS A 17 3.52 19.35 7.44
CA LYS A 17 3.73 18.46 6.67
C LYS A 17 4.29 18.82 5.48
N LYS A 18 5.05 18.17 4.86
CA LYS A 18 5.63 18.46 3.75
C LYS A 18 4.92 17.70 2.73
N THR A 19 4.54 18.25 1.71
CA THR A 19 3.90 17.58 0.62
C THR A 19 4.95 16.80 -0.15
N ILE A 20 4.78 15.51 -0.23
CA ILE A 20 5.72 14.67 -0.94
C ILE A 20 5.15 14.30 -2.29
N ASN A 21 5.89 14.52 -3.37
CA ASN A 21 5.43 14.15 -4.70
C ASN A 21 5.87 12.71 -5.01
N PHE A 22 5.38 12.19 -6.14
CA PHE A 22 5.67 10.80 -6.48
C PHE A 22 7.17 10.55 -6.67
N TYR A 23 7.88 11.52 -7.21
CA TYR A 23 9.31 11.39 -7.44
C TYR A 23 10.03 11.13 -6.11
N GLU A 24 9.72 11.93 -5.10
CA GLU A 24 10.35 11.79 -3.79
C GLU A 24 9.95 10.47 -3.14
N PHE A 25 8.70 10.10 -3.31
CA PHE A 25 8.17 8.88 -2.75
C PHE A 25 8.88 7.67 -3.35
N SER A 26 8.91 7.58 -4.67
CA SER A 26 9.49 6.42 -5.35
C SER A 26 11.00 6.38 -5.17
N ARG A 27 11.64 7.54 -5.12
CA ARG A 27 13.08 7.58 -4.99
C ARG A 27 13.56 6.95 -3.70
N TRP A 28 12.83 7.17 -2.60
CA TRP A 28 13.22 6.57 -1.35
C TRP A 28 13.25 5.04 -1.48
N PHE A 29 12.22 4.46 -2.08
CA PHE A 29 12.14 3.01 -2.23
C PHE A 29 13.23 2.49 -3.18
N GLU A 30 13.49 3.21 -4.25
CA GLU A 30 14.52 2.80 -5.20
C GLU A 30 15.90 2.78 -4.54
N GLN A 31 16.15 3.69 -3.63
CA GLN A 31 17.44 3.78 -3.00
C GLN A 31 17.59 2.85 -1.80
N ASN A 32 16.51 2.56 -1.11
CA ASN A 32 16.57 1.84 0.16
C ASN A 32 15.92 0.46 0.14
N ARG A 33 14.89 0.28 -0.70
CA ARG A 33 14.17 -1.00 -0.76
C ARG A 33 13.75 -1.25 -2.21
N PRO A 34 14.71 -1.43 -3.12
CA PRO A 34 14.38 -1.47 -4.54
C PRO A 34 13.51 -2.65 -4.96
N ASN A 35 13.53 -3.72 -4.19
CA ASN A 35 12.77 -4.90 -4.56
C ASN A 35 11.46 -5.07 -3.81
N ASN A 36 11.09 -4.10 -2.99
CA ASN A 36 9.89 -4.22 -2.18
C ASN A 36 8.61 -3.98 -2.98
N PHE A 37 8.62 -2.99 -3.85
CA PHE A 37 7.50 -2.69 -4.71
C PHE A 37 7.98 -2.40 -6.12
N SER A 38 7.20 -2.80 -7.13
CA SER A 38 7.51 -2.43 -8.49
C SER A 38 7.19 -0.96 -8.71
N ARG A 39 7.60 -0.42 -9.85
CA ARG A 39 7.29 0.97 -10.13
C ARG A 39 5.80 1.19 -10.27
N VAL A 40 5.10 0.25 -10.89
CA VAL A 40 3.65 0.32 -11.01
C VAL A 40 3.03 0.22 -9.62
N GLY A 41 3.60 -0.63 -8.76
CA GLY A 41 3.12 -0.77 -7.39
C GLY A 41 3.30 0.50 -6.59
N LEU A 42 4.44 1.17 -6.76
CA LEU A 42 4.68 2.43 -6.05
C LEU A 42 3.69 3.50 -6.49
N GLN A 43 3.39 3.55 -7.78
CA GLN A 43 2.43 4.54 -8.28
C GLN A 43 1.04 4.26 -7.70
N GLY A 44 0.64 2.99 -7.70
CA GLY A 44 -0.66 2.62 -7.16
C GLY A 44 -0.78 2.91 -5.68
N LEU A 45 0.27 2.62 -4.92
CA LEU A 45 0.28 2.88 -3.49
C LEU A 45 0.22 4.38 -3.22
N PHE A 46 1.01 5.15 -3.96
CA PHE A 46 1.03 6.59 -3.80
C PHE A 46 -0.34 7.19 -4.08
N ASP A 47 -0.98 6.77 -5.17
CA ASP A 47 -2.30 7.25 -5.54
C ASP A 47 -3.33 6.88 -4.49
N TYR A 48 -3.23 5.69 -3.95
CA TYR A 48 -4.15 5.24 -2.91
C TYR A 48 -4.01 6.11 -1.65
N LEU A 49 -2.78 6.42 -1.26
CA LEU A 49 -2.56 7.23 -0.06
C LEU A 49 -3.02 8.67 -0.27
N GLU A 50 -2.83 9.20 -1.46
CA GLU A 50 -3.32 10.54 -1.75
C GLU A 50 -4.84 10.59 -1.71
N GLU A 51 -5.48 9.57 -2.24
CA GLU A 51 -6.93 9.51 -2.21
C GLU A 51 -7.44 9.38 -0.79
N TYR A 52 -6.75 8.64 0.03
CA TYR A 52 -7.11 8.49 1.44
C TYR A 52 -7.04 9.85 2.14
N GLU A 53 -6.00 10.62 1.88
CA GLU A 53 -5.87 11.95 2.47
C GLU A 53 -7.02 12.85 2.02
N GLU A 54 -7.37 12.79 0.76
CA GLU A 54 -8.44 13.61 0.25
C GLU A 54 -9.78 13.22 0.83
N SER A 55 -10.06 11.94 0.94
CA SER A 55 -11.35 11.49 1.43
C SER A 55 -11.53 11.73 2.91
N THR A 56 -10.49 11.65 3.70
CA THR A 56 -10.61 11.80 5.15
C THR A 56 -10.29 13.21 5.63
N GLY A 57 -9.63 14.00 4.81
CA GLY A 57 -9.18 15.32 5.21
C GLY A 57 -7.98 15.28 6.14
N GLU A 58 -7.35 14.12 6.30
CA GLU A 58 -6.22 13.98 7.19
C GLU A 58 -4.93 13.92 6.41
N SER A 59 -3.84 14.37 7.01
CA SER A 59 -2.53 14.29 6.39
C SER A 59 -1.84 13.03 6.83
N ILE A 60 -1.13 12.39 5.91
CA ILE A 60 -0.39 11.18 6.21
C ILE A 60 1.08 11.52 6.23
N GLU A 61 1.75 11.14 7.31
CA GLU A 61 3.17 11.36 7.40
C GLU A 61 3.88 10.28 6.59
N PHE A 62 4.87 10.63 5.81
CA PHE A 62 5.59 9.67 4.99
C PHE A 62 6.43 8.77 5.90
N ASP A 63 6.07 7.52 5.96
CA ASP A 63 6.77 6.54 6.78
C ASP A 63 7.03 5.31 5.92
N PRO A 64 8.09 5.32 5.12
CA PRO A 64 8.30 4.24 4.16
C PRO A 64 8.57 2.88 4.78
N ILE A 65 9.16 2.85 5.96
CA ILE A 65 9.39 1.57 6.63
C ILE A 65 8.05 0.94 7.02
N ALA A 66 7.13 1.75 7.55
CA ALA A 66 5.81 1.25 7.88
C ALA A 66 5.09 0.74 6.64
N LEU A 67 5.25 1.43 5.52
CA LEU A 67 4.61 0.99 4.28
C LEU A 67 5.16 -0.37 3.83
N CYS A 68 6.45 -0.59 3.96
CA CYS A 68 7.03 -1.87 3.61
C CYS A 68 6.49 -2.99 4.49
N CYS A 69 6.16 -2.70 5.73
CA CYS A 69 5.64 -3.69 6.65
C CYS A 69 4.15 -3.92 6.48
N GLU A 70 3.42 -2.87 6.11
CA GLU A 70 1.96 -2.95 6.04
C GLU A 70 1.42 -3.43 4.71
N TYR A 71 2.17 -3.29 3.65
CA TYR A 71 1.67 -3.60 2.30
C TYR A 71 2.57 -4.60 1.59
N SER A 72 1.97 -5.47 0.81
CA SER A 72 2.71 -6.45 0.00
C SER A 72 2.16 -6.47 -1.41
N GLU A 73 3.04 -6.56 -2.36
CA GLU A 73 2.66 -6.57 -3.77
C GLU A 73 2.80 -7.96 -4.35
N TYR A 74 1.85 -8.37 -5.18
CA TYR A 74 1.88 -9.65 -5.88
C TYR A 74 1.66 -9.42 -7.37
N ASP A 75 2.35 -10.18 -8.20
CA ASP A 75 2.22 -10.04 -9.65
C ASP A 75 0.88 -10.57 -10.14
N ASN A 76 0.31 -11.54 -9.44
CA ASN A 76 -0.98 -12.11 -9.80
C ASN A 76 -1.48 -12.95 -8.65
N ILE A 77 -2.69 -13.49 -8.79
CA ILE A 77 -3.31 -14.27 -7.73
C ILE A 77 -2.54 -15.57 -7.47
N ALA A 78 -1.89 -16.11 -8.48
CA ALA A 78 -1.12 -17.34 -8.31
C ALA A 78 0.05 -17.12 -7.37
N GLU A 79 0.71 -15.98 -7.46
CA GLU A 79 1.79 -15.65 -6.56
C GLU A 79 1.27 -15.49 -5.13
N PHE A 80 0.12 -14.88 -4.99
CA PHE A 80 -0.51 -14.72 -3.69
C PHE A 80 -0.77 -16.10 -3.06
N HIS A 81 -1.18 -17.06 -3.86
CA HIS A 81 -1.50 -18.40 -3.36
C HIS A 81 -0.27 -19.19 -2.92
N LEU A 82 0.92 -18.70 -3.17
CA LEU A 82 2.11 -19.34 -2.62
C LEU A 82 2.18 -19.10 -1.12
N GLU A 83 1.53 -18.07 -0.63
CA GLU A 83 1.56 -17.74 0.79
C GLU A 83 0.22 -17.88 1.47
N TYR A 84 -0.89 -17.78 0.71
CA TYR A 84 -2.22 -17.79 1.28
C TYR A 84 -3.04 -18.92 0.68
N ASP A 85 -3.99 -19.42 1.47
CA ASP A 85 -4.79 -20.56 1.12
C ASP A 85 -5.72 -20.27 -0.07
N HIS A 86 -5.62 -21.10 -1.10
CA HIS A 86 -6.45 -20.94 -2.29
C HIS A 86 -7.94 -21.17 -1.99
N GLU A 87 -8.21 -22.02 -1.05
CA GLU A 87 -9.59 -22.33 -0.73
C GLU A 87 -10.31 -21.14 -0.10
N ASN A 88 -9.68 -20.46 0.80
CA ASN A 88 -10.28 -19.33 1.49
C ASN A 88 -10.18 -18.03 0.69
N TYR A 89 -9.21 -17.93 -0.20
CA TYR A 89 -8.98 -16.71 -0.97
C TYR A 89 -8.82 -17.04 -2.45
N PRO A 90 -9.89 -17.56 -3.08
CA PRO A 90 -9.75 -18.01 -4.47
C PRO A 90 -9.51 -16.90 -5.48
N ASP A 91 -9.96 -15.69 -5.19
CA ASP A 91 -9.80 -14.58 -6.12
C ASP A 91 -9.62 -13.27 -5.36
N ILE A 92 -9.40 -12.20 -6.10
CA ILE A 92 -9.16 -10.90 -5.50
C ILE A 92 -10.37 -10.41 -4.72
N ASP A 93 -11.57 -10.69 -5.22
CA ASP A 93 -12.77 -10.24 -4.53
C ASP A 93 -12.87 -10.85 -3.14
N SER A 94 -12.48 -12.11 -2.99
CA SER A 94 -12.50 -12.73 -1.68
C SER A 94 -11.48 -12.12 -0.74
N ILE A 95 -10.34 -11.69 -1.28
CA ILE A 95 -9.33 -11.02 -0.47
C ILE A 95 -9.87 -9.68 0.03
N MET A 96 -10.62 -8.99 -0.81
CA MET A 96 -11.17 -7.68 -0.47
C MET A 96 -12.14 -7.74 0.70
N ASP A 97 -12.68 -8.89 1.00
CA ASP A 97 -13.55 -9.06 2.16
C ASP A 97 -12.75 -9.00 3.47
N TYR A 98 -11.46 -9.19 3.41
CA TYR A 98 -10.63 -9.26 4.61
C TYR A 98 -9.66 -8.09 4.76
N THR A 99 -9.26 -7.45 3.67
CA THR A 99 -8.28 -6.38 3.76
C THR A 99 -8.40 -5.43 2.59
N GLN A 100 -7.64 -4.36 2.64
CA GLN A 100 -7.59 -3.40 1.55
C GLN A 100 -6.76 -3.96 0.41
N VAL A 101 -7.27 -3.84 -0.81
CA VAL A 101 -6.58 -4.30 -2.00
C VAL A 101 -6.46 -3.14 -2.97
N ILE A 102 -5.25 -2.91 -3.47
CA ILE A 102 -5.00 -1.89 -4.47
C ILE A 102 -4.72 -2.61 -5.77
N LYS A 103 -5.62 -2.52 -6.72
CA LYS A 103 -5.45 -3.19 -8.01
C LYS A 103 -4.52 -2.37 -8.88
N LEU A 104 -3.60 -3.04 -9.51
CA LEU A 104 -2.62 -2.38 -10.38
C LEU A 104 -2.92 -2.78 -11.82
N SER A 105 -2.05 -2.41 -12.72
CA SER A 105 -2.22 -2.79 -14.11
C SER A 105 -2.03 -4.27 -14.27
N ASN A 106 -2.61 -4.83 -15.28
CA ASN A 106 -2.56 -6.25 -15.56
C ASN A 106 -3.21 -7.00 -14.41
N GLU A 107 -2.57 -7.96 -13.85
CA GLU A 107 -3.16 -8.79 -12.80
C GLU A 107 -2.51 -8.53 -11.46
N ALA A 108 -1.62 -7.56 -11.39
CA ALA A 108 -0.89 -7.29 -10.16
C ALA A 108 -1.76 -6.53 -9.16
N PHE A 109 -1.45 -6.69 -7.90
CA PHE A 109 -2.19 -5.99 -6.85
C PHE A 109 -1.35 -5.90 -5.58
N ILE A 110 -1.74 -4.98 -4.70
CA ILE A 110 -1.10 -4.81 -3.40
C ILE A 110 -2.17 -5.05 -2.34
N ILE A 111 -1.82 -5.72 -1.26
CA ILE A 111 -2.74 -5.90 -0.14
C ILE A 111 -2.17 -5.26 1.10
N GLN A 112 -3.04 -4.85 2.01
CA GLN A 112 -2.63 -4.47 3.34
C GLN A 112 -2.53 -5.77 4.14
N GLN A 113 -1.52 -5.92 4.95
CA GLN A 113 -1.32 -7.16 5.70
C GLN A 113 -2.48 -7.41 6.66
N PHE A 114 -2.88 -8.64 6.80
CA PHE A 114 -4.02 -8.99 7.63
C PHE A 114 -3.87 -10.36 8.27
#